data_cef744516f7930bbd0c4602581c9080f
#
_entry.id   cef744516f7930bbd0c4602581c9080f
#
_cell.length_a   1.000
_cell.length_b   1.000
_cell.length_c   1.000
_cell.angle_alpha   90.00
_cell.angle_beta   90.00
_cell.angle_gamma   90.00
#
_symmetry.space_group_name_H-M   'P 1'
#
loop_
_entity.id
_entity.type
_entity.pdbx_description
1 polymer ?
#
loop_
_entity_poly.entity_id
_entity_poly.type
_entity_poly.pdbx_seq_one_letter_code
_entity_poly.pdbx_strand_id
1 'polypeptide(L)'
;MTLNQLQHHYQRTPKKTKSRRRDLASSPQKKGTCLKVFVTTPRKPNSAIRKVARVLLSNYNRVTAYIPGMSHNLQKHSAVLVRGGRVKDLPGVKYTIIRGKYDLQRLVDRRKGRSKYGTTLPTGDAIRGPYTKIKI
;
A
#
# COMPACT_ATOMS: atom_id res chain seq x y z
N MET A 1 26.33 -30.71 -12.41
CA MET A 1 25.03 -31.27 -12.84
C MET A 1 25.30 -32.53 -13.66
N THR A 2 24.65 -33.63 -13.37
CA THR A 2 24.72 -34.87 -14.15
C THR A 2 23.85 -34.80 -15.38
N LEU A 3 24.15 -35.63 -16.41
CA LEU A 3 23.34 -35.65 -17.65
C LEU A 3 21.88 -36.00 -17.38
N ASN A 4 21.61 -36.88 -16.45
CA ASN A 4 20.25 -37.21 -16.01
C ASN A 4 19.52 -36.02 -15.34
N GLN A 5 20.22 -35.21 -14.55
CA GLN A 5 19.65 -34.00 -13.96
C GLN A 5 19.29 -32.97 -15.04
N LEU A 6 20.09 -32.83 -16.10
CA LEU A 6 19.82 -31.97 -17.25
C LEU A 6 18.60 -32.43 -18.04
N GLN A 7 18.47 -33.74 -18.30
CA GLN A 7 17.30 -34.31 -18.99
C GLN A 7 16.00 -34.08 -18.19
N HIS A 8 16.02 -34.27 -16.88
CA HIS A 8 14.85 -34.01 -16.03
C HIS A 8 14.57 -32.51 -15.84
N HIS A 9 15.59 -31.65 -15.91
CA HIS A 9 15.43 -30.21 -15.79
C HIS A 9 14.74 -29.58 -17.00
N TYR A 10 14.96 -30.14 -18.19
CA TYR A 10 14.35 -29.66 -19.43
C TYR A 10 12.82 -29.86 -19.47
N GLN A 11 12.31 -30.83 -18.75
CA GLN A 11 10.86 -31.13 -18.70
C GLN A 11 10.12 -30.43 -17.56
N ARG A 12 10.81 -29.71 -16.66
CA ARG A 12 10.16 -28.96 -15.59
C ARG A 12 9.66 -27.62 -16.10
N THR A 13 8.44 -27.60 -16.59
CA THR A 13 7.71 -26.33 -16.74
C THR A 13 7.64 -25.63 -15.39
N PRO A 14 8.11 -24.37 -15.27
CA PRO A 14 8.07 -23.65 -14.00
C PRO A 14 6.62 -23.59 -13.53
N LYS A 15 6.37 -24.04 -12.30
CA LYS A 15 5.04 -23.95 -11.68
C LYS A 15 4.59 -22.49 -11.72
N LYS A 16 3.54 -22.20 -12.47
CA LYS A 16 2.91 -20.87 -12.48
C LYS A 16 2.43 -20.55 -11.07
N THR A 17 3.17 -19.73 -10.35
CA THR A 17 2.78 -19.24 -9.03
C THR A 17 1.55 -18.35 -9.18
N LYS A 18 0.45 -18.75 -8.56
CA LYS A 18 -0.78 -17.94 -8.55
C LYS A 18 -0.47 -16.59 -7.90
N SER A 19 -0.65 -15.50 -8.63
CA SER A 19 -0.45 -14.15 -8.09
C SER A 19 -1.28 -13.96 -6.81
N ARG A 20 -0.64 -13.46 -5.75
CA ARG A 20 -1.32 -13.10 -4.50
C ARG A 20 -2.19 -11.83 -4.62
N ARG A 21 -2.10 -11.14 -5.74
CA ARG A 21 -2.74 -9.84 -6.03
C ARG A 21 -3.71 -9.93 -7.20
N ARG A 22 -4.54 -10.97 -7.21
CA ARG A 22 -5.47 -11.27 -8.31
C ARG A 22 -6.37 -10.09 -8.69
N ASP A 23 -6.81 -9.32 -7.69
CA ASP A 23 -7.77 -8.23 -7.92
C ASP A 23 -7.18 -7.05 -8.70
N LEU A 24 -5.86 -6.93 -8.80
CA LEU A 24 -5.22 -5.90 -9.63
C LEU A 24 -5.09 -6.31 -11.12
N ALA A 25 -5.38 -7.56 -11.48
CA ALA A 25 -5.31 -8.05 -12.86
C ALA A 25 -3.99 -7.69 -13.55
N SER A 26 -2.86 -8.07 -12.92
CA SER A 26 -1.48 -7.81 -13.38
C SER A 26 -1.08 -6.33 -13.53
N SER A 27 -1.93 -5.39 -13.10
CA SER A 27 -1.59 -3.96 -13.08
C SER A 27 -0.84 -3.61 -11.79
N PRO A 28 0.10 -2.66 -11.79
CA PRO A 28 0.80 -2.21 -10.58
C PRO A 28 -0.14 -1.51 -9.60
N GLN A 29 -1.13 -0.79 -10.11
CA GLN A 29 -2.13 -0.05 -9.35
C GLN A 29 -3.47 -0.04 -10.10
N LYS A 30 -4.57 0.17 -9.36
CA LYS A 30 -5.90 0.41 -9.95
C LYS A 30 -6.65 1.51 -9.22
N LYS A 31 -7.37 2.31 -9.99
CA LYS A 31 -8.33 3.28 -9.45
C LYS A 31 -9.53 2.52 -8.87
N GLY A 32 -10.09 3.06 -7.80
CA GLY A 32 -11.31 2.54 -7.20
C GLY A 32 -12.06 3.61 -6.43
N THR A 33 -13.26 3.27 -6.00
CA THR A 33 -14.15 4.14 -5.21
C THR A 33 -14.36 3.53 -3.83
N CYS A 34 -14.24 4.33 -2.77
CA CYS A 34 -14.48 3.91 -1.40
C CYS A 34 -15.96 3.61 -1.18
N LEU A 35 -16.28 2.38 -0.77
CA LEU A 35 -17.63 1.99 -0.36
C LEU A 35 -17.87 2.28 1.11
N LYS A 36 -16.88 1.98 1.97
CA LYS A 36 -16.94 2.17 3.42
C LYS A 36 -15.53 2.36 3.96
N VAL A 37 -15.38 3.28 4.91
CA VAL A 37 -14.17 3.46 5.70
C VAL A 37 -14.45 3.01 7.13
N PHE A 38 -13.54 2.24 7.72
CA PHE A 38 -13.70 1.69 9.06
C PHE A 38 -12.34 1.41 9.71
N VAL A 39 -12.37 1.06 10.97
CA VAL A 39 -11.19 0.68 11.73
C VAL A 39 -11.18 -0.83 11.99
N THR A 40 -10.00 -1.39 12.13
CA THR A 40 -9.83 -2.81 12.47
C THR A 40 -8.66 -2.98 13.43
N THR A 41 -8.76 -3.96 14.29
CA THR A 41 -7.69 -4.34 15.22
C THR A 41 -6.82 -5.44 14.62
N PRO A 42 -5.51 -5.42 14.88
CA PRO A 42 -4.61 -6.47 14.43
C PRO A 42 -4.78 -7.75 15.26
N ARG A 43 -4.14 -8.83 14.78
CA ARG A 43 -4.01 -10.08 15.52
C ARG A 43 -3.03 -9.93 16.68
N LYS A 44 -3.25 -10.71 17.76
CA LYS A 44 -2.24 -10.88 18.81
C LYS A 44 -0.89 -11.31 18.20
N PRO A 45 0.25 -10.84 18.68
CA PRO A 45 0.47 -10.06 19.92
C PRO A 45 0.31 -8.53 19.75
N ASN A 46 -0.04 -8.02 18.56
CA ASN A 46 -0.10 -6.59 18.31
C ASN A 46 -1.46 -6.00 18.74
N SER A 47 -1.44 -4.75 19.25
CA SER A 47 -2.62 -3.98 19.58
C SER A 47 -2.51 -2.59 18.93
N ALA A 48 -3.49 -2.21 18.15
CA ALA A 48 -3.57 -0.90 17.51
C ALA A 48 -4.96 -0.71 16.88
N ILE A 49 -5.30 0.52 16.54
CA ILE A 49 -6.46 0.85 15.71
C ILE A 49 -5.95 1.18 14.30
N ARG A 50 -6.21 0.28 13.36
CA ARG A 50 -5.79 0.42 11.95
C ARG A 50 -6.94 0.90 11.10
N LYS A 51 -6.73 1.96 10.32
CA LYS A 51 -7.73 2.51 9.39
C LYS A 51 -7.66 1.77 8.07
N VAL A 52 -8.81 1.29 7.61
CA VAL A 52 -8.95 0.54 6.36
C VAL A 52 -10.18 1.03 5.59
N ALA A 53 -10.16 0.88 4.29
CA ALA A 53 -11.30 1.17 3.44
C ALA A 53 -11.68 -0.05 2.60
N ARG A 54 -12.97 -0.30 2.45
CA ARG A 54 -13.49 -1.21 1.44
C ARG A 54 -13.65 -0.45 0.14
N VAL A 55 -12.96 -0.87 -0.90
CA VAL A 55 -12.86 -0.17 -2.18
C VAL A 55 -13.40 -1.05 -3.29
N LEU A 56 -14.24 -0.50 -4.16
CA LEU A 56 -14.63 -1.07 -5.44
C LEU A 56 -13.63 -0.60 -6.49
N LEU A 57 -12.87 -1.54 -7.04
CA LEU A 57 -11.91 -1.25 -8.11
C LEU A 57 -12.59 -1.07 -9.46
N SER A 58 -11.89 -0.48 -10.43
CA SER A 58 -12.39 -0.29 -11.81
C SER A 58 -12.70 -1.58 -12.57
N ASN A 59 -12.24 -2.72 -12.09
CA ASN A 59 -12.60 -4.06 -12.60
C ASN A 59 -13.70 -4.73 -11.77
N TYR A 60 -14.50 -3.96 -11.04
CA TYR A 60 -15.64 -4.39 -10.20
C TYR A 60 -15.26 -5.29 -9.01
N ASN A 61 -13.99 -5.61 -8.79
CA ASN A 61 -13.56 -6.36 -7.62
C ASN A 61 -13.63 -5.50 -6.35
N ARG A 62 -14.13 -6.09 -5.26
CA ARG A 62 -14.18 -5.43 -3.94
C ARG A 62 -13.00 -5.88 -3.11
N VAL A 63 -12.18 -4.92 -2.69
CA VAL A 63 -10.99 -5.17 -1.88
C VAL A 63 -11.00 -4.37 -0.60
N THR A 64 -10.36 -4.90 0.44
CA THR A 64 -10.06 -4.15 1.65
C THR A 64 -8.63 -3.65 1.57
N ALA A 65 -8.45 -2.33 1.63
CA ALA A 65 -7.16 -1.68 1.51
C ALA A 65 -6.82 -0.87 2.77
N TYR A 66 -5.57 -0.92 3.18
CA TYR A 66 -5.05 -0.17 4.32
C TYR A 66 -4.82 1.29 3.94
N ILE A 67 -5.13 2.20 4.84
CA ILE A 67 -4.86 3.63 4.71
C ILE A 67 -3.59 3.94 5.50
N PRO A 68 -2.44 4.20 4.84
CA PRO A 68 -1.19 4.45 5.53
C PRO A 68 -1.12 5.85 6.14
N GLY A 69 -0.46 5.96 7.28
CA GLY A 69 -0.25 7.24 7.98
C GLY A 69 -1.33 7.55 9.02
N MET A 70 -1.26 8.76 9.61
CA MET A 70 -2.04 9.05 10.81
C MET A 70 -3.49 9.42 10.49
N SER A 71 -3.78 10.56 9.96
CA SER A 71 -5.14 11.00 9.63
C SER A 71 -5.50 10.71 8.17
N HIS A 72 -6.77 10.78 7.81
CA HIS A 72 -7.24 10.72 6.44
C HIS A 72 -8.55 11.51 6.28
N ASN A 73 -8.80 11.93 5.06
CA ASN A 73 -10.00 12.67 4.65
C ASN A 73 -10.96 11.81 3.80
N LEU A 74 -10.75 10.49 3.73
CA LEU A 74 -11.58 9.61 2.92
C LEU A 74 -12.98 9.45 3.51
N GLN A 75 -13.96 9.50 2.63
CA GLN A 75 -15.38 9.26 2.90
C GLN A 75 -15.95 8.21 1.94
N LYS A 76 -17.22 7.88 2.09
CA LYS A 76 -17.94 7.10 1.10
C LYS A 76 -17.92 7.82 -0.25
N HIS A 77 -17.75 7.07 -1.34
CA HIS A 77 -17.59 7.54 -2.71
C HIS A 77 -16.30 8.29 -3.07
N SER A 78 -15.35 8.48 -2.14
CA SER A 78 -14.04 9.03 -2.46
C SER A 78 -13.30 8.17 -3.48
N ALA A 79 -12.70 8.81 -4.48
CA ALA A 79 -11.84 8.15 -5.45
C ALA A 79 -10.45 7.91 -4.86
N VAL A 80 -9.88 6.73 -5.07
CA VAL A 80 -8.58 6.34 -4.53
C VAL A 80 -7.77 5.52 -5.53
N LEU A 81 -6.45 5.54 -5.38
CA LEU A 81 -5.54 4.68 -6.10
C LEU A 81 -5.05 3.56 -5.15
N VAL A 82 -5.27 2.31 -5.56
CA VAL A 82 -4.93 1.13 -4.77
C VAL A 82 -3.74 0.41 -5.38
N ARG A 83 -2.76 0.05 -4.56
CA ARG A 83 -1.61 -0.78 -4.91
C ARG A 83 -1.58 -2.08 -4.11
N GLY A 84 -0.80 -3.03 -4.55
CA GLY A 84 -0.47 -4.19 -3.74
C GLY A 84 0.38 -3.78 -2.54
N GLY A 85 0.19 -4.44 -1.42
CA GLY A 85 0.91 -4.18 -0.17
C GLY A 85 0.16 -4.84 0.98
N ARG A 86 0.60 -6.04 1.37
CA ARG A 86 -0.01 -6.76 2.49
C ARG A 86 0.40 -6.14 3.81
N VAL A 87 -0.56 -6.00 4.71
CA VAL A 87 -0.32 -5.67 6.11
C VAL A 87 -0.28 -6.97 6.90
N LYS A 88 0.87 -7.30 7.48
CA LYS A 88 1.12 -8.61 8.12
C LYS A 88 0.17 -8.90 9.29
N ASP A 89 -0.11 -7.90 10.10
CA ASP A 89 -0.92 -7.99 11.31
C ASP A 89 -2.44 -7.90 11.07
N LEU A 90 -2.86 -7.50 9.86
CA LEU A 90 -4.27 -7.41 9.50
C LEU A 90 -4.70 -8.59 8.63
N PRO A 91 -5.57 -9.49 9.11
CA PRO A 91 -6.07 -10.59 8.28
C PRO A 91 -6.91 -10.08 7.11
N GLY A 92 -6.67 -10.66 5.92
CA GLY A 92 -7.43 -10.32 4.70
C GLY A 92 -7.05 -9.01 4.01
N VAL A 93 -6.21 -8.15 4.59
CA VAL A 93 -5.76 -6.88 4.01
C VAL A 93 -4.50 -7.10 3.18
N LYS A 94 -4.67 -7.18 1.86
CA LYS A 94 -3.59 -7.44 0.88
C LYS A 94 -3.22 -6.21 0.04
N TYR A 95 -3.92 -5.11 0.22
CA TYR A 95 -3.83 -3.89 -0.58
C TYR A 95 -3.61 -2.67 0.31
N THR A 96 -3.02 -1.62 -0.26
CA THR A 96 -2.75 -0.35 0.41
C THR A 96 -3.16 0.79 -0.52
N ILE A 97 -3.75 1.85 0.02
CA ILE A 97 -4.10 3.05 -0.73
C ILE A 97 -2.86 3.95 -0.84
N ILE A 98 -2.69 4.58 -2.00
CA ILE A 98 -1.60 5.52 -2.26
C ILE A 98 -2.03 6.90 -1.83
N ARG A 99 -1.21 7.56 -1.02
CA ARG A 99 -1.43 8.94 -0.61
C ARG A 99 -0.98 9.95 -1.66
N GLY A 100 -1.61 11.13 -1.65
CA GLY A 100 -1.28 12.20 -2.56
C GLY A 100 -1.80 12.00 -3.99
N LYS A 101 -2.71 11.05 -4.19
CA LYS A 101 -3.38 10.83 -5.48
C LYS A 101 -4.88 10.69 -5.29
N TYR A 102 -5.65 11.31 -6.18
CA TYR A 102 -7.11 11.48 -6.09
C TYR A 102 -7.50 12.13 -4.76
N ASP A 103 -8.52 11.61 -4.06
CA ASP A 103 -9.09 12.25 -2.89
C ASP A 103 -8.30 12.03 -1.60
N LEU A 104 -7.37 11.08 -1.56
CA LEU A 104 -6.54 10.87 -0.36
C LEU A 104 -5.38 11.86 -0.33
N GLN A 105 -5.46 12.80 0.61
CA GLN A 105 -4.44 13.82 0.82
C GLN A 105 -3.08 13.23 1.24
N ARG A 106 -2.02 13.92 0.85
CA ARG A 106 -0.66 13.68 1.33
C ARG A 106 -0.53 14.00 2.82
N LEU A 107 0.50 13.48 3.48
CA LEU A 107 0.89 13.94 4.81
C LEU A 107 1.85 15.11 4.66
N VAL A 108 1.55 16.24 5.31
CA VAL A 108 2.32 17.48 5.15
C VAL A 108 3.60 17.45 5.98
N ASP A 109 3.51 17.04 7.26
CA ASP A 109 4.58 17.23 8.26
C ASP A 109 5.62 16.10 8.31
N ARG A 110 5.56 15.17 7.36
CA ARG A 110 6.44 14.02 7.40
C ARG A 110 7.79 14.29 6.75
N ARG A 111 8.88 14.13 7.52
CA ARG A 111 10.26 14.37 7.05
C ARG A 111 10.96 13.11 6.52
N LYS A 112 10.71 11.95 7.11
CA LYS A 112 11.31 10.65 6.71
C LYS A 112 10.30 9.77 5.97
N GLY A 113 10.75 9.01 4.96
CA GLY A 113 9.90 8.12 4.18
C GLY A 113 8.82 8.84 3.36
N ARG A 114 9.11 10.04 2.87
CA ARG A 114 8.17 10.94 2.21
C ARG A 114 7.43 10.33 1.02
N SER A 115 8.12 9.56 0.19
CA SER A 115 7.52 8.91 -0.99
C SER A 115 6.37 7.95 -0.65
N LYS A 116 6.41 7.30 0.52
CA LYS A 116 5.33 6.43 0.97
C LYS A 116 4.04 7.18 1.32
N TYR A 117 4.14 8.47 1.61
CA TYR A 117 3.03 9.30 2.12
C TYR A 117 2.72 10.50 1.23
N GLY A 118 3.32 10.56 0.04
CA GLY A 118 3.09 11.62 -0.92
C GLY A 118 3.58 13.01 -0.48
N THR A 119 4.48 13.07 0.52
CA THR A 119 5.00 14.33 1.05
C THR A 119 6.06 14.92 0.11
N THR A 120 5.92 16.20 -0.22
CA THR A 120 6.89 16.94 -1.02
C THR A 120 8.18 17.21 -0.24
N LEU A 121 9.26 17.48 -0.96
CA LEU A 121 10.49 17.97 -0.35
C LEU A 121 10.22 19.33 0.29
N PRO A 122 10.62 19.58 1.54
CA PRO A 122 10.56 20.92 2.10
C PRO A 122 11.46 21.85 1.28
N THR A 123 10.94 23.01 0.88
CA THR A 123 11.68 24.05 0.15
C THR A 123 12.09 25.16 1.11
N GLY A 124 13.32 25.68 0.97
CA GLY A 124 13.79 26.86 1.69
C GLY A 124 13.89 26.69 3.21
N ASP A 125 13.32 27.60 3.97
CA ASP A 125 13.46 27.69 5.44
C ASP A 125 12.93 26.49 6.23
N ALA A 126 12.04 25.69 5.64
CA ALA A 126 11.57 24.46 6.25
C ALA A 126 12.68 23.37 6.39
N ILE A 127 13.78 23.50 5.66
CA ILE A 127 14.97 22.65 5.80
C ILE A 127 15.74 23.01 7.08
N ARG A 128 15.68 24.26 7.53
CA ARG A 128 16.36 24.81 8.70
C ARG A 128 15.62 24.61 10.04
N GLY A 129 14.72 23.65 10.12
CA GLY A 129 14.06 23.29 11.37
C GLY A 129 15.06 22.85 12.46
N PRO A 130 14.69 22.88 13.74
CA PRO A 130 15.57 22.80 14.92
C PRO A 130 16.45 21.54 15.02
N TYR A 131 16.33 20.62 14.08
CA TYR A 131 17.10 19.36 14.05
C TYR A 131 18.18 19.30 12.97
N THR A 132 18.41 20.38 12.21
CA THR A 132 19.55 20.47 11.29
C THR A 132 20.74 21.12 12.00
N LYS A 133 21.32 20.47 12.99
CA LYS A 133 22.70 20.72 13.37
C LYS A 133 23.57 20.13 12.26
N ILE A 134 23.90 20.91 11.26
CA ILE A 134 25.03 20.63 10.38
C ILE A 134 26.26 20.83 11.24
N LYS A 135 26.90 19.76 11.66
CA LYS A 135 28.27 19.82 12.09
C LYS A 135 29.11 20.11 10.85
N ILE A 136 29.69 21.30 10.81
CA ILE A 136 30.83 21.65 9.97
C ILE A 136 32.02 20.90 10.50
#